data_08e605ed6f8320d224920213c73a997b
#
_entry.id   08e605ed6f8320d224920213c73a997b
#
_cell.length_a   1.000
_cell.length_b   1.000
_cell.length_c   1.000
_cell.angle_alpha   90.00
_cell.angle_beta   90.00
_cell.angle_gamma   90.00
#
_symmetry.space_group_name_H-M   'P 1'
#
loop_
_entity.id
_entity.type
_entity.pdbx_description
1 polymer ?
#
loop_
_entity_poly.entity_id
_entity_poly.type
_entity_poly.pdbx_seq_one_letter_code
_entity_poly.pdbx_strand_id
1 'polypeptide(L)'
;MIAGDAWVPLAEVARPHGVKGELRLKLFNTDSDVILGLDEVLVRLKDGVEHEVSIDRARRADDAILLKLFSVDDRDRADELRGALICVKRKEFPPLEEGEFYLCDAFGAKVVADGKELGTVRDMRNYPTVDALVVRAADGGNDWEIPLIDVFVESLDFEAGIVTVKTLEGLERT
;
A
#
# COMPACT_ATOMS: atom_id res chain seq x y z
N MET A 1 12.25 5.63 -0.13
CA MET A 1 11.49 5.13 -1.31
C MET A 1 11.78 3.65 -1.50
N ILE A 2 10.77 2.84 -1.74
CA ILE A 2 10.97 1.42 -2.06
C ILE A 2 11.46 1.26 -3.52
N ALA A 3 12.14 0.14 -3.79
CA ALA A 3 12.68 -0.15 -5.12
C ALA A 3 11.57 -0.20 -6.18
N GLY A 4 11.84 0.27 -7.40
CA GLY A 4 10.88 0.31 -8.50
C GLY A 4 10.29 -1.07 -8.87
N ASP A 5 11.06 -2.14 -8.68
CA ASP A 5 10.62 -3.51 -8.94
C ASP A 5 9.96 -4.20 -7.72
N ALA A 6 9.86 -3.50 -6.58
CA ALA A 6 9.15 -4.02 -5.42
C ALA A 6 7.65 -4.13 -5.69
N TRP A 7 7.06 -5.24 -5.26
CA TRP A 7 5.63 -5.47 -5.34
C TRP A 7 4.88 -4.76 -4.22
N VAL A 8 3.93 -3.92 -4.56
CA VAL A 8 3.13 -3.09 -3.65
C VAL A 8 1.69 -3.53 -3.72
N PRO A 9 1.04 -3.87 -2.58
CA PRO A 9 -0.38 -4.14 -2.54
C PRO A 9 -1.20 -2.92 -3.00
N LEU A 10 -2.06 -3.12 -3.99
CA LEU A 10 -2.93 -2.07 -4.54
C LEU A 10 -4.40 -2.33 -4.26
N ALA A 11 -4.78 -3.59 -4.12
CA ALA A 11 -6.16 -4.01 -3.91
C ALA A 11 -6.23 -5.35 -3.17
N GLU A 12 -7.40 -5.63 -2.63
CA GLU A 12 -7.79 -6.94 -2.09
C GLU A 12 -8.87 -7.55 -2.97
N VAL A 13 -8.83 -8.86 -3.18
CA VAL A 13 -9.92 -9.60 -3.82
C VAL A 13 -11.10 -9.66 -2.88
N ALA A 14 -12.15 -8.88 -3.15
CA ALA A 14 -13.34 -8.83 -2.32
C ALA A 14 -14.23 -10.07 -2.51
N ARG A 15 -14.47 -10.45 -3.76
CA ARG A 15 -15.34 -11.59 -4.11
C ARG A 15 -15.24 -11.93 -5.59
N PRO A 16 -15.68 -13.15 -6.01
CA PRO A 16 -15.92 -13.46 -7.42
C PRO A 16 -16.98 -12.54 -8.03
N HIS A 17 -16.85 -12.27 -9.31
CA HIS A 17 -17.85 -11.58 -10.12
C HIS A 17 -18.31 -12.49 -11.27
N GLY A 18 -19.61 -12.79 -11.31
CA GLY A 18 -20.16 -13.71 -12.33
C GLY A 18 -19.63 -15.15 -12.15
N VAL A 19 -19.55 -15.89 -13.27
CA VAL A 19 -19.22 -17.33 -13.29
C VAL A 19 -17.95 -17.67 -14.06
N LYS A 20 -17.36 -16.68 -14.75
CA LYS A 20 -16.21 -16.87 -15.66
C LYS A 20 -14.84 -16.55 -15.02
N GLY A 21 -14.77 -16.50 -13.70
CA GLY A 21 -13.52 -16.28 -12.98
C GLY A 21 -13.09 -14.82 -12.86
N GLU A 22 -13.96 -13.84 -13.16
CA GLU A 22 -13.66 -12.45 -12.83
C GLU A 22 -13.62 -12.22 -11.33
N LEU A 23 -12.69 -11.37 -10.87
CA LEU A 23 -12.50 -10.97 -9.48
C LEU A 23 -12.94 -9.51 -9.31
N ARG A 24 -13.82 -9.25 -8.35
CA ARG A 24 -14.10 -7.87 -7.93
C ARG A 24 -13.05 -7.44 -6.91
N LEU A 25 -12.30 -6.42 -7.24
CA LEU A 25 -11.25 -5.87 -6.39
C LEU A 25 -11.78 -4.73 -5.54
N LYS A 26 -11.41 -4.73 -4.27
CA LYS A 26 -11.50 -3.58 -3.38
C LYS A 26 -10.17 -2.84 -3.43
N LEU A 27 -10.14 -1.70 -4.09
CA LEU A 27 -8.94 -0.85 -4.19
C LEU A 27 -8.64 -0.17 -2.85
N PHE A 28 -7.37 -0.05 -2.50
CA PHE A 28 -6.93 0.73 -1.34
C PHE A 28 -7.01 2.23 -1.63
N ASN A 29 -6.75 2.63 -2.89
CA ASN A 29 -7.09 3.95 -3.41
C ASN A 29 -8.14 3.76 -4.51
N THR A 30 -9.38 4.19 -4.27
CA THR A 30 -10.52 4.02 -5.18
C THR A 30 -10.34 4.69 -6.54
N ASP A 31 -9.53 5.74 -6.59
CA ASP A 31 -9.27 6.52 -7.81
C ASP A 31 -8.12 5.94 -8.66
N SER A 32 -7.47 4.87 -8.19
CA SER A 32 -6.36 4.26 -8.91
C SER A 32 -6.82 3.47 -10.12
N ASP A 33 -6.26 3.78 -11.28
CA ASP A 33 -6.44 3.07 -12.55
C ASP A 33 -5.21 2.24 -12.97
N VAL A 34 -4.19 2.14 -12.11
CA VAL A 34 -2.91 1.50 -12.44
C VAL A 34 -3.08 0.10 -13.04
N ILE A 35 -3.95 -0.74 -12.46
CA ILE A 35 -4.16 -2.12 -12.92
C ILE A 35 -4.71 -2.19 -14.36
N LEU A 36 -5.44 -1.16 -14.81
CA LEU A 36 -6.10 -1.19 -16.12
C LEU A 36 -5.12 -1.25 -17.31
N GLY A 37 -3.88 -0.81 -17.10
CA GLY A 37 -2.85 -0.75 -18.15
C GLY A 37 -1.77 -1.84 -18.02
N LEU A 38 -1.92 -2.81 -17.12
CA LEU A 38 -0.90 -3.81 -16.84
C LEU A 38 -1.19 -5.15 -17.51
N ASP A 39 -0.13 -5.87 -17.86
CA ASP A 39 -0.18 -7.22 -18.41
C ASP A 39 -0.04 -8.30 -17.33
N GLU A 40 0.52 -7.95 -16.18
CA GLU A 40 0.77 -8.89 -15.07
C GLU A 40 0.58 -8.24 -13.69
N VAL A 41 0.25 -9.06 -12.71
CA VAL A 41 0.19 -8.70 -11.30
C VAL A 41 0.78 -9.83 -10.46
N LEU A 42 1.15 -9.51 -9.21
CA LEU A 42 1.44 -10.54 -8.21
C LEU A 42 0.18 -10.73 -7.34
N VAL A 43 -0.23 -11.98 -7.23
CA VAL A 43 -1.27 -12.41 -6.28
C VAL A 43 -0.60 -12.94 -5.04
N ARG A 44 -0.82 -12.28 -3.90
CA ARG A 44 -0.33 -12.71 -2.60
C ARG A 44 -1.49 -13.30 -1.80
N LEU A 45 -1.45 -14.60 -1.56
CA LEU A 45 -2.46 -15.32 -0.81
C LEU A 45 -2.39 -14.99 0.69
N LYS A 46 -3.44 -15.30 1.43
CA LYS A 46 -3.51 -15.06 2.88
C LYS A 46 -2.43 -15.77 3.70
N ASP A 47 -1.94 -16.90 3.21
CA ASP A 47 -0.84 -17.66 3.81
C ASP A 47 0.56 -17.11 3.45
N GLY A 48 0.60 -16.04 2.65
CA GLY A 48 1.83 -15.38 2.22
C GLY A 48 2.46 -15.96 0.94
N VAL A 49 1.86 -17.00 0.35
CA VAL A 49 2.31 -17.53 -0.95
C VAL A 49 2.04 -16.52 -2.05
N GLU A 50 3.01 -16.33 -2.93
CA GLU A 50 2.98 -15.32 -3.99
C GLU A 50 3.09 -15.98 -5.37
N HIS A 51 2.28 -15.48 -6.32
CA HIS A 51 2.28 -15.92 -7.70
C HIS A 51 2.22 -14.72 -8.63
N GLU A 52 3.16 -14.61 -9.57
CA GLU A 52 3.04 -13.69 -10.70
C GLU A 52 2.05 -14.29 -11.71
N VAL A 53 1.05 -13.51 -12.10
CA VAL A 53 -0.05 -13.98 -12.96
C VAL A 53 -0.35 -12.95 -14.02
N SER A 54 -0.51 -13.42 -15.28
CA SER A 54 -0.90 -12.56 -16.38
C SER A 54 -2.37 -12.17 -16.31
N ILE A 55 -2.63 -10.92 -16.69
CA ILE A 55 -3.98 -10.35 -16.80
C ILE A 55 -4.55 -10.68 -18.19
N ASP A 56 -5.73 -11.28 -18.21
CA ASP A 56 -6.51 -11.43 -19.44
C ASP A 56 -7.28 -10.12 -19.74
N ARG A 57 -7.92 -9.55 -18.72
CA ARG A 57 -8.69 -8.31 -18.85
C ARG A 57 -8.86 -7.62 -17.50
N ALA A 58 -8.81 -6.31 -17.50
CA ALA A 58 -9.20 -5.46 -16.38
C ALA A 58 -10.15 -4.35 -16.87
N ARG A 59 -11.18 -4.03 -16.08
CA ARG A 59 -12.12 -2.96 -16.40
C ARG A 59 -12.66 -2.29 -15.14
N ARG A 60 -12.93 -0.99 -15.23
CA ARG A 60 -13.58 -0.24 -14.17
C ARG A 60 -15.06 -0.64 -14.07
N ALA A 61 -15.56 -0.77 -12.85
CA ALA A 61 -16.95 -1.03 -12.53
C ALA A 61 -17.32 -0.26 -11.27
N ASP A 62 -17.90 0.91 -11.43
CA ASP A 62 -18.20 1.86 -10.36
C ASP A 62 -16.95 2.16 -9.49
N ASP A 63 -17.00 1.84 -8.21
CA ASP A 63 -15.95 2.02 -7.22
C ASP A 63 -14.91 0.88 -7.16
N ALA A 64 -14.98 -0.07 -8.10
CA ALA A 64 -14.14 -1.26 -8.12
C ALA A 64 -13.48 -1.48 -9.50
N ILE A 65 -12.52 -2.38 -9.52
CA ILE A 65 -12.00 -2.98 -10.76
C ILE A 65 -12.43 -4.44 -10.81
N LEU A 66 -12.90 -4.87 -11.97
CA LEU A 66 -13.11 -6.27 -12.29
C LEU A 66 -11.89 -6.79 -13.04
N LEU A 67 -11.21 -7.76 -12.44
CA LEU A 67 -9.97 -8.34 -12.94
C LEU A 67 -10.19 -9.79 -13.36
N LYS A 68 -9.82 -10.13 -14.59
CA LYS A 68 -9.75 -11.50 -15.08
C LYS A 68 -8.29 -11.88 -15.27
N LEU A 69 -7.90 -12.95 -14.59
CA LEU A 69 -6.56 -13.56 -14.72
C LEU A 69 -6.65 -14.79 -15.63
N PHE A 70 -5.60 -15.05 -16.42
CA PHE A 70 -5.57 -16.22 -17.33
C PHE A 70 -5.70 -17.56 -16.58
N SER A 71 -5.21 -17.64 -15.35
CA SER A 71 -5.24 -18.87 -14.54
C SER A 71 -6.55 -19.11 -13.79
N VAL A 72 -7.54 -18.22 -13.89
CA VAL A 72 -8.79 -18.25 -13.10
C VAL A 72 -9.98 -18.28 -14.05
N ASP A 73 -10.53 -19.47 -14.33
CA ASP A 73 -11.50 -19.68 -15.41
C ASP A 73 -12.94 -19.86 -14.92
N ASP A 74 -13.14 -20.05 -13.63
CA ASP A 74 -14.45 -20.29 -13.04
C ASP A 74 -14.63 -19.58 -11.69
N ARG A 75 -15.87 -19.63 -11.19
CA ARG A 75 -16.23 -18.97 -9.93
C ARG A 75 -15.57 -19.60 -8.71
N ASP A 76 -15.37 -20.91 -8.68
CA ASP A 76 -14.80 -21.61 -7.53
C ASP A 76 -13.34 -21.23 -7.35
N ARG A 77 -12.57 -21.20 -8.45
CA ARG A 77 -11.20 -20.70 -8.47
C ARG A 77 -11.11 -19.24 -8.06
N ALA A 78 -12.03 -18.42 -8.53
CA ALA A 78 -12.10 -17.01 -8.13
C ALA A 78 -12.41 -16.87 -6.63
N ASP A 79 -13.27 -17.72 -6.06
CA ASP A 79 -13.60 -17.68 -4.64
C ASP A 79 -12.43 -18.11 -3.73
N GLU A 80 -11.59 -19.03 -4.18
CA GLU A 80 -10.34 -19.40 -3.49
C GLU A 80 -9.39 -18.22 -3.28
N LEU A 81 -9.45 -17.22 -4.17
CA LEU A 81 -8.62 -16.02 -4.09
C LEU A 81 -9.22 -14.91 -3.20
N ARG A 82 -10.39 -15.12 -2.61
CA ARG A 82 -11.01 -14.12 -1.72
C ARG A 82 -10.08 -13.72 -0.58
N GLY A 83 -9.84 -12.41 -0.43
CA GLY A 83 -8.94 -11.83 0.56
C GLY A 83 -7.47 -11.90 0.18
N ALA A 84 -7.11 -12.41 -1.00
CA ALA A 84 -5.77 -12.27 -1.53
C ALA A 84 -5.48 -10.81 -1.90
N LEU A 85 -4.22 -10.41 -1.82
CA LEU A 85 -3.76 -9.09 -2.24
C LEU A 85 -3.34 -9.13 -3.71
N ILE A 86 -3.74 -8.12 -4.46
CA ILE A 86 -3.25 -7.85 -5.81
C ILE A 86 -2.18 -6.78 -5.70
N CYS A 87 -0.95 -7.16 -6.04
CA CYS A 87 0.21 -6.29 -5.96
C CYS A 87 0.70 -5.92 -7.35
N VAL A 88 1.19 -4.69 -7.50
CA VAL A 88 1.79 -4.16 -8.71
C VAL A 88 3.20 -3.65 -8.41
N LYS A 89 4.07 -3.58 -9.42
CA LYS A 89 5.42 -3.03 -9.22
C LYS A 89 5.34 -1.54 -8.95
N ARG A 90 6.15 -1.05 -8.00
CA ARG A 90 6.19 0.39 -7.63
C ARG A 90 6.39 1.30 -8.83
N LYS A 91 7.20 0.89 -9.79
CA LYS A 91 7.48 1.64 -11.04
C LYS A 91 6.26 1.86 -11.94
N GLU A 92 5.20 1.06 -11.78
CA GLU A 92 3.96 1.17 -12.56
C GLU A 92 3.01 2.26 -12.02
N PHE A 93 3.31 2.80 -10.83
CA PHE A 93 2.53 3.92 -10.32
C PHE A 93 2.79 5.18 -11.13
N PRO A 94 1.80 6.04 -11.35
CA PRO A 94 1.97 7.33 -11.99
C PRO A 94 3.09 8.16 -11.35
N PRO A 95 3.75 9.06 -12.10
CA PRO A 95 4.66 10.02 -11.50
C PRO A 95 3.91 10.92 -10.53
N LEU A 96 4.58 11.31 -9.46
CA LEU A 96 4.05 12.20 -8.43
C LEU A 96 4.23 13.66 -8.85
N GLU A 97 3.32 14.53 -8.44
CA GLU A 97 3.49 15.97 -8.50
C GLU A 97 4.34 16.47 -7.30
N GLU A 98 4.79 17.71 -7.36
CA GLU A 98 5.58 18.29 -6.28
C GLU A 98 4.79 18.31 -4.96
N GLY A 99 5.33 17.71 -3.92
CA GLY A 99 4.68 17.58 -2.61
C GLY A 99 3.77 16.35 -2.44
N GLU A 100 3.58 15.58 -3.49
CA GLU A 100 2.86 14.29 -3.40
C GLU A 100 3.80 13.14 -3.03
N PHE A 101 3.24 12.11 -2.42
CA PHE A 101 3.95 10.87 -2.13
C PHE A 101 3.01 9.67 -2.12
N TYR A 102 3.55 8.52 -2.42
CA TYR A 102 2.83 7.27 -2.20
C TYR A 102 3.12 6.75 -0.79
N LEU A 103 2.08 6.33 -0.09
CA LEU A 103 2.20 5.81 1.28
C LEU A 103 3.21 4.65 1.38
N CYS A 104 3.32 3.83 0.34
CA CYS A 104 4.29 2.75 0.30
C CYS A 104 5.75 3.23 0.33
N ASP A 105 6.03 4.45 -0.12
CA ASP A 105 7.39 5.01 -0.10
C ASP A 105 7.84 5.40 1.31
N ALA A 106 6.91 5.53 2.25
CA ALA A 106 7.21 5.79 3.64
C ALA A 106 7.79 4.55 4.37
N PHE A 107 7.47 3.33 3.90
CA PHE A 107 7.96 2.13 4.56
C PHE A 107 9.48 2.04 4.55
N GLY A 108 10.06 1.78 5.71
CA GLY A 108 11.50 1.70 5.90
C GLY A 108 12.19 3.06 6.03
N ALA A 109 11.47 4.18 5.90
CA ALA A 109 12.04 5.50 6.12
C ALA A 109 12.45 5.69 7.59
N LYS A 110 13.60 6.32 7.79
CA LYS A 110 14.07 6.72 9.11
C LYS A 110 13.28 7.93 9.60
N VAL A 111 12.86 7.87 10.85
CA VAL A 111 12.16 8.99 11.50
C VAL A 111 13.13 9.68 12.45
N VAL A 112 13.31 10.98 12.29
CA VAL A 112 14.21 11.79 13.11
C VAL A 112 13.47 12.96 13.76
N ALA A 113 13.83 13.29 15.00
CA ALA A 113 13.41 14.50 15.71
C ALA A 113 14.60 15.10 16.41
N ASP A 114 14.78 16.42 16.31
CA ASP A 114 15.91 17.15 16.90
C ASP A 114 17.27 16.53 16.55
N GLY A 115 17.42 16.01 15.33
CA GLY A 115 18.63 15.36 14.83
C GLY A 115 18.90 13.96 15.42
N LYS A 116 17.97 13.40 16.18
CA LYS A 116 18.07 12.05 16.76
C LYS A 116 17.13 11.10 16.03
N GLU A 117 17.60 9.88 15.76
CA GLU A 117 16.77 8.82 15.19
C GLU A 117 15.77 8.32 16.23
N LEU A 118 14.48 8.43 15.92
CA LEU A 118 13.37 7.89 16.73
C LEU A 118 13.10 6.44 16.41
N GLY A 119 13.29 6.05 15.14
CA GLY A 119 13.00 4.72 14.65
C GLY A 119 12.81 4.66 13.16
N THR A 120 12.08 3.63 12.73
CA THR A 120 11.84 3.34 11.30
C THR A 120 10.35 3.12 11.07
N VAL A 121 9.80 3.71 10.01
CA VAL A 121 8.42 3.46 9.60
C VAL A 121 8.23 1.99 9.26
N ARG A 122 7.33 1.32 9.95
CA ARG A 122 7.01 -0.09 9.72
C ARG A 122 5.61 -0.33 9.18
N ASP A 123 4.69 0.62 9.41
CA ASP A 123 3.29 0.50 9.01
C ASP A 123 2.65 1.88 8.91
N MET A 124 1.44 1.92 8.37
CA MET A 124 0.60 3.11 8.33
C MET A 124 -0.81 2.77 8.76
N ARG A 125 -1.44 3.72 9.45
CA ARG A 125 -2.85 3.65 9.81
C ARG A 125 -3.62 4.75 9.13
N ASN A 126 -4.71 4.35 8.48
CA ASN A 126 -5.62 5.29 7.84
C ASN A 126 -6.80 5.54 8.79
N TYR A 127 -6.95 6.77 9.24
CA TYR A 127 -8.11 7.23 10.00
C TYR A 127 -8.99 8.12 9.12
N PRO A 128 -10.28 8.30 9.42
CA PRO A 128 -11.17 9.09 8.57
C PRO A 128 -10.74 10.54 8.33
N THR A 129 -9.91 11.09 9.21
CA THR A 129 -9.50 12.50 9.17
C THR A 129 -8.01 12.70 8.98
N VAL A 130 -7.18 11.67 9.18
CA VAL A 130 -5.71 11.79 9.12
C VAL A 130 -5.07 10.42 8.97
N ASP A 131 -4.00 10.34 8.19
CA ASP A 131 -3.13 9.18 8.15
C ASP A 131 -2.05 9.30 9.23
N ALA A 132 -1.60 8.17 9.78
CA ALA A 132 -0.54 8.13 10.77
C ALA A 132 0.54 7.11 10.42
N LEU A 133 1.79 7.48 10.64
CA LEU A 133 2.94 6.57 10.55
C LEU A 133 3.03 5.73 11.83
N VAL A 134 3.17 4.42 11.69
CA VAL A 134 3.57 3.55 12.80
C VAL A 134 5.08 3.35 12.72
N VAL A 135 5.78 3.86 13.70
CA VAL A 135 7.24 3.91 13.75
C VAL A 135 7.74 2.95 14.80
N ARG A 136 8.49 1.93 14.38
CA ARG A 136 9.20 1.05 15.31
C ARG A 136 10.28 1.85 16.00
N ALA A 137 10.20 1.96 17.31
CA ALA A 137 11.13 2.75 18.10
C ALA A 137 12.56 2.18 18.05
N ALA A 138 13.54 3.06 17.85
CA ALA A 138 14.96 2.69 17.80
C ALA A 138 15.49 2.17 19.16
N ASP A 139 14.86 2.57 20.27
CA ASP A 139 15.22 2.16 21.62
C ASP A 139 14.64 0.80 22.05
N GLY A 140 13.89 0.13 21.13
CA GLY A 140 13.25 -1.16 21.40
C GLY A 140 12.01 -1.08 22.29
N GLY A 141 11.53 0.11 22.62
CA GLY A 141 10.27 0.34 23.32
C GLY A 141 9.05 0.14 22.42
N ASN A 142 7.88 0.54 22.92
CA ASN A 142 6.65 0.56 22.16
C ASN A 142 6.78 1.48 20.96
N ASP A 143 5.99 1.20 19.92
CA ASP A 143 6.00 1.98 18.68
C ASP A 143 5.41 3.39 18.90
N TRP A 144 5.85 4.31 18.05
CA TRP A 144 5.22 5.61 17.95
C TRP A 144 4.12 5.57 16.88
N GLU A 145 3.02 6.25 17.13
CA GLU A 145 2.03 6.55 16.12
C GLU A 145 2.03 8.07 15.89
N ILE A 146 2.50 8.49 14.70
CA ILE A 146 2.74 9.89 14.38
C ILE A 146 1.76 10.32 13.28
N PRO A 147 0.77 11.19 13.59
CA PRO A 147 -0.14 11.72 12.58
C PRO A 147 0.60 12.55 11.51
N LEU A 148 0.23 12.36 10.25
CA LEU A 148 0.80 13.08 9.10
C LEU A 148 0.15 14.46 8.95
N ILE A 149 0.39 15.31 9.93
CA ILE A 149 -0.06 16.71 9.93
C ILE A 149 1.10 17.64 10.27
N ASP A 150 1.01 18.88 9.83
CA ASP A 150 2.04 19.91 9.97
C ASP A 150 2.44 20.23 11.42
N VAL A 151 1.60 19.87 12.39
CA VAL A 151 1.92 20.01 13.81
C VAL A 151 3.06 19.08 14.21
N PHE A 152 3.05 17.84 13.72
CA PHE A 152 4.01 16.81 14.11
C PHE A 152 5.11 16.59 13.08
N VAL A 153 4.80 16.71 11.78
CA VAL A 153 5.73 16.41 10.70
C VAL A 153 6.27 17.70 10.09
N GLU A 154 7.57 17.82 9.99
CA GLU A 154 8.26 18.93 9.36
C GLU A 154 8.47 18.68 7.86
N SER A 155 8.99 17.50 7.54
CA SER A 155 9.26 17.14 6.16
C SER A 155 9.21 15.64 5.93
N LEU A 156 8.88 15.27 4.70
CA LEU A 156 8.85 13.91 4.18
C LEU A 156 9.79 13.86 2.97
N ASP A 157 10.99 13.33 3.17
CA ASP A 157 11.96 13.12 2.09
C ASP A 157 12.11 11.61 1.84
N PHE A 158 11.25 11.09 0.98
CA PHE A 158 11.27 9.65 0.68
C PHE A 158 12.36 9.26 -0.31
N GLU A 159 12.97 10.21 -1.04
CA GLU A 159 14.15 9.93 -1.85
C GLU A 159 15.36 9.67 -0.94
N ALA A 160 15.54 10.49 0.08
CA ALA A 160 16.54 10.25 1.13
C ALA A 160 16.14 9.16 2.12
N GLY A 161 14.87 8.75 2.14
CA GLY A 161 14.33 7.80 3.11
C GLY A 161 14.24 8.36 4.53
N ILE A 162 13.91 9.66 4.67
CA ILE A 162 13.89 10.36 5.96
C ILE A 162 12.55 11.07 6.16
N VAL A 163 11.99 10.90 7.35
CA VAL A 163 10.86 11.68 7.87
C VAL A 163 11.35 12.52 9.04
N THR A 164 11.19 13.84 8.96
CA THR A 164 11.55 14.74 10.05
C THR A 164 10.32 15.14 10.86
N VAL A 165 10.39 14.94 12.17
CA VAL A 165 9.32 15.23 13.13
C VAL A 165 9.68 16.47 13.92
N LYS A 166 8.73 17.41 14.06
CA LYS A 166 8.87 18.66 14.79
C LYS A 166 8.79 18.45 16.30
N THR A 167 7.85 17.63 16.72
CA THR A 167 7.58 17.39 18.15
C THR A 167 6.90 16.05 18.33
N LEU A 168 7.09 15.46 19.50
CA LEU A 168 6.37 14.28 20.00
C LEU A 168 5.42 14.65 21.14
N GLU A 169 5.31 15.94 21.47
CA GLU A 169 4.49 16.39 22.58
C GLU A 169 3.01 16.05 22.33
N GLY A 170 2.41 15.34 23.27
CA GLY A 170 1.03 14.87 23.17
C GLY A 170 0.85 13.54 22.42
N LEU A 171 1.93 12.92 21.92
CA LEU A 171 1.88 11.57 21.35
C LEU A 171 2.24 10.54 22.42
N GLU A 172 1.51 9.44 22.42
CA GLU A 172 1.77 8.28 23.27
C GLU A 172 2.33 7.14 22.42
N ARG A 173 3.16 6.30 23.04
CA ARG A 173 3.62 5.04 22.42
C ARG A 173 2.55 3.96 22.56
N THR A 174 2.31 3.19 21.51
CA THR A 174 1.28 2.13 21.45
C THR A 174 1.88 0.74 21.44
#